data_1aa99fde41fd252a161de1cd067a82c3
#
_entry.id   1aa99fde41fd252a161de1cd067a82c3
#
_cell.length_a   1.000
_cell.length_b   1.000
_cell.length_c   1.000
_cell.angle_alpha   90.00
_cell.angle_beta   90.00
_cell.angle_gamma   90.00
#
_symmetry.space_group_name_H-M   'P 1'
#
loop_
_entity.id
_entity.type
_entity.pdbx_description
1 polymer ?
#
loop_
_entity_poly.entity_id
_entity_poly.type
_entity_poly.pdbx_seq_one_letter_code
_entity_poly.pdbx_strand_id
1 'polypeptide(L)'
;MIFPVLHGLNGEDGTIQGLFELADIPYVGCGVLASAVSMDKLYTKIIVDVLGINQATYVPVMRDELTDMAEVVASVEAKLNYPVFVKPSNAGSSKGVSKATNSQELETALHYAAVEDS
;
A
#
# COMPACT_ATOMS: atom_id res chain seq x y z
N MET A 1 -4.45 1.19 30.46
CA MET A 1 -4.51 1.94 29.18
C MET A 1 -3.13 1.99 28.55
N ILE A 2 -3.02 1.67 27.26
CA ILE A 2 -1.78 1.69 26.49
C ILE A 2 -1.78 2.90 25.55
N PHE A 3 -0.64 3.55 25.39
CA PHE A 3 -0.39 4.56 24.36
C PHE A 3 0.69 3.99 23.43
N PRO A 4 0.30 3.29 22.33
CA PRO A 4 1.26 2.66 21.46
C PRO A 4 2.01 3.72 20.64
N VAL A 5 3.35 3.63 20.64
CA VAL A 5 4.24 4.45 19.81
C VAL A 5 5.05 3.50 18.95
N LEU A 6 4.33 2.76 18.10
CA LEU A 6 4.88 1.77 17.18
C LEU A 6 4.73 2.27 15.74
N HIS A 7 5.67 1.90 14.88
CA HIS A 7 5.67 2.30 13.48
C HIS A 7 5.78 1.09 12.55
N GLY A 8 5.08 1.19 11.40
CA GLY A 8 5.14 0.19 10.35
C GLY A 8 4.38 -1.10 10.65
N LEU A 9 4.88 -2.18 10.09
CA LEU A 9 4.27 -3.51 10.17
C LEU A 9 4.07 -3.95 11.61
N ASN A 10 2.92 -4.57 11.89
CA ASN A 10 2.41 -4.98 13.20
C ASN A 10 2.09 -3.83 14.18
N GLY A 11 2.57 -2.62 13.95
CA GLY A 11 2.32 -1.46 14.81
C GLY A 11 1.17 -0.58 14.35
N GLU A 12 1.04 -0.41 13.02
CA GLU A 12 0.09 0.53 12.40
C GLU A 12 -0.97 -0.15 11.53
N ASP A 13 -0.87 -1.45 11.30
CA ASP A 13 -1.69 -2.26 10.38
C ASP A 13 -2.91 -2.94 11.01
N GLY A 14 -3.19 -2.68 12.27
CA GLY A 14 -4.30 -3.30 13.00
C GLY A 14 -3.89 -4.54 13.83
N THR A 15 -2.68 -5.08 13.63
CA THR A 15 -2.24 -6.31 14.30
C THR A 15 -2.14 -6.12 15.82
N ILE A 16 -1.41 -5.13 16.29
CA ILE A 16 -1.29 -4.85 17.73
C ILE A 16 -2.61 -4.36 18.33
N GLN A 17 -3.42 -3.62 17.55
CA GLN A 17 -4.75 -3.19 17.97
C GLN A 17 -5.66 -4.40 18.20
N GLY A 18 -5.61 -5.41 17.31
CA GLY A 18 -6.33 -6.65 17.49
C GLY A 18 -5.91 -7.42 18.74
N LEU A 19 -4.63 -7.42 19.09
CA LEU A 19 -4.15 -7.99 20.34
C LEU A 19 -4.72 -7.25 21.56
N PHE A 20 -4.78 -5.94 21.55
CA PHE A 20 -5.35 -5.16 22.65
C PHE A 20 -6.86 -5.40 22.80
N GLU A 21 -7.59 -5.49 21.68
CA GLU A 21 -9.03 -5.83 21.68
C GLU A 21 -9.28 -7.22 22.30
N LEU A 22 -8.52 -8.24 21.88
CA LEU A 22 -8.64 -9.60 22.42
C LEU A 22 -8.29 -9.69 23.89
N ALA A 23 -7.36 -8.86 24.36
CA ALA A 23 -6.92 -8.81 25.76
C ALA A 23 -7.78 -7.89 26.64
N ASP A 24 -8.81 -7.26 26.09
CA ASP A 24 -9.64 -6.24 26.77
C ASP A 24 -8.79 -5.10 27.39
N ILE A 25 -7.77 -4.67 26.65
CA ILE A 25 -6.86 -3.61 27.11
C ILE A 25 -7.22 -2.28 26.39
N PRO A 26 -7.66 -1.26 27.11
CA PRO A 26 -7.94 0.05 26.51
C PRO A 26 -6.63 0.71 26.00
N TYR A 27 -6.70 1.25 24.79
CA TYR A 27 -5.57 1.92 24.15
C TYR A 27 -6.00 3.22 23.46
N VAL A 28 -5.02 4.08 23.19
CA VAL A 28 -5.21 5.33 22.43
C VAL A 28 -4.82 5.11 20.99
N GLY A 29 -5.69 5.48 20.06
CA GLY A 29 -5.44 5.38 18.61
C GLY A 29 -6.63 4.88 17.83
N CYS A 30 -6.40 4.56 16.57
CA CYS A 30 -7.40 3.99 15.67
C CYS A 30 -7.67 2.53 16.03
N GLY A 31 -8.90 2.07 15.82
CA GLY A 31 -9.26 0.65 15.94
C GLY A 31 -8.68 -0.20 14.81
N VAL A 32 -8.88 -1.52 14.91
CA VAL A 32 -8.30 -2.53 13.99
C VAL A 32 -8.60 -2.19 12.53
N LEU A 33 -9.87 -1.99 12.16
CA LEU A 33 -10.26 -1.73 10.77
C LEU A 33 -9.62 -0.44 10.23
N ALA A 34 -9.68 0.64 10.98
CA ALA A 34 -9.13 1.92 10.54
C ALA A 34 -7.61 1.86 10.36
N SER A 35 -6.91 1.16 11.25
CA SER A 35 -5.47 0.93 11.15
C SER A 35 -5.12 0.10 9.91
N ALA A 36 -5.79 -1.03 9.70
CA ALA A 36 -5.56 -1.91 8.56
C ALA A 36 -5.79 -1.20 7.22
N VAL A 37 -6.93 -0.51 7.08
CA VAL A 37 -7.26 0.23 5.85
C VAL A 37 -6.27 1.37 5.60
N SER A 38 -5.87 2.09 6.64
CA SER A 38 -4.93 3.22 6.49
C SER A 38 -3.51 2.77 6.14
N MET A 39 -3.12 1.56 6.52
CA MET A 39 -1.83 0.97 6.16
C MET A 39 -1.80 0.53 4.71
N ASP A 40 -2.90 -0.02 4.19
CA ASP A 40 -3.02 -0.47 2.81
C ASP A 40 -3.31 0.72 1.87
N LYS A 41 -2.33 1.03 1.01
CA LYS A 41 -2.42 2.18 0.09
C LYS A 41 -3.52 2.02 -0.95
N LEU A 42 -3.80 0.79 -1.40
CA LEU A 42 -4.86 0.55 -2.37
C LEU A 42 -6.24 0.79 -1.75
N TYR A 43 -6.52 0.19 -0.60
CA TYR A 43 -7.79 0.38 0.08
C TYR A 43 -8.00 1.83 0.53
N THR A 44 -6.95 2.49 1.02
CA THR A 44 -7.01 3.94 1.31
C THR A 44 -7.41 4.74 0.07
N LYS A 45 -6.80 4.47 -1.09
CA LYS A 45 -7.11 5.18 -2.35
C LYS A 45 -8.55 4.93 -2.81
N ILE A 46 -9.03 3.70 -2.72
CA ILE A 46 -10.42 3.35 -3.05
C ILE A 46 -11.41 4.16 -2.20
N ILE A 47 -11.17 4.26 -0.89
CA ILE A 47 -12.04 5.02 0.02
C ILE A 47 -11.97 6.51 -0.30
N VAL A 48 -10.79 7.05 -0.57
CA VAL A 48 -10.60 8.45 -0.95
C VAL A 48 -11.34 8.79 -2.25
N ASP A 49 -11.34 7.88 -3.23
CA ASP A 49 -12.11 8.02 -4.47
C ASP A 49 -13.62 8.04 -4.21
N VAL A 50 -14.12 7.12 -3.37
CA VAL A 50 -15.54 7.06 -2.99
C VAL A 50 -15.99 8.35 -2.28
N LEU A 51 -15.11 8.96 -1.50
CA LEU A 51 -15.37 10.23 -0.82
C LEU A 51 -15.25 11.45 -1.73
N GLY A 52 -14.87 11.28 -3.00
CA GLY A 52 -14.71 12.38 -3.96
C GLY A 52 -13.55 13.32 -3.64
N ILE A 53 -12.56 12.86 -2.87
CA ILE A 53 -11.37 13.63 -2.51
C ILE A 53 -10.34 13.52 -3.64
N ASN A 54 -9.83 14.64 -4.10
CA ASN A 54 -8.81 14.66 -5.15
C ASN A 54 -7.52 13.95 -4.70
N GLN A 55 -7.06 13.02 -5.54
CA GLN A 55 -5.79 12.31 -5.34
C GLN A 55 -5.07 12.07 -6.67
N ALA A 56 -3.80 11.69 -6.60
CA ALA A 56 -3.03 11.32 -7.78
C ALA A 56 -3.63 10.05 -8.42
N THR A 57 -3.69 10.05 -9.75
CA THR A 57 -4.08 8.87 -10.53
C THR A 57 -3.17 7.69 -10.21
N TYR A 58 -3.75 6.50 -10.16
CA TYR A 58 -3.02 5.27 -9.84
C TYR A 58 -3.55 4.09 -10.66
N VAL A 59 -2.73 3.08 -10.75
CA VAL A 59 -3.08 1.77 -11.33
C VAL A 59 -2.73 0.72 -10.27
N PRO A 60 -3.72 -0.02 -9.76
CA PRO A 60 -3.41 -1.17 -8.92
C PRO A 60 -2.83 -2.28 -9.77
N VAL A 61 -1.85 -3.00 -9.23
CA VAL A 61 -1.26 -4.19 -9.84
C VAL A 61 -1.23 -5.28 -8.78
N MET A 62 -1.89 -6.40 -9.06
CA MET A 62 -1.91 -7.55 -8.16
C MET A 62 -0.73 -8.48 -8.43
N ARG A 63 -0.32 -9.22 -7.43
CA ARG A 63 0.85 -10.11 -7.52
C ARG A 63 0.72 -11.18 -8.60
N ASP A 64 -0.46 -11.72 -8.80
CA ASP A 64 -0.76 -12.74 -9.82
C ASP A 64 -0.70 -12.17 -11.24
N GLU A 65 -0.99 -10.87 -11.43
CA GLU A 65 -0.89 -10.20 -12.72
C GLU A 65 0.57 -10.08 -13.21
N LEU A 66 1.56 -10.14 -12.31
CA LEU A 66 2.99 -10.09 -12.68
C LEU A 66 3.46 -11.29 -13.54
N THR A 67 2.61 -12.30 -13.71
CA THR A 67 2.86 -13.41 -14.65
C THR A 67 2.74 -12.98 -16.11
N ASP A 68 2.00 -11.89 -16.39
CA ASP A 68 1.94 -11.24 -17.70
C ASP A 68 2.38 -9.78 -17.61
N MET A 69 3.69 -9.60 -17.47
CA MET A 69 4.31 -8.29 -17.30
C MET A 69 4.02 -7.34 -18.47
N ALA A 70 3.88 -7.88 -19.69
CA ALA A 70 3.61 -7.05 -20.86
C ALA A 70 2.21 -6.41 -20.79
N GLU A 71 1.21 -7.15 -20.33
CA GLU A 71 -0.14 -6.62 -20.11
C GLU A 71 -0.17 -5.59 -18.98
N VAL A 72 0.55 -5.86 -17.89
CA VAL A 72 0.68 -4.92 -16.76
C VAL A 72 1.29 -3.60 -17.22
N VAL A 73 2.42 -3.64 -17.93
CA VAL A 73 3.08 -2.43 -18.46
C VAL A 73 2.13 -1.65 -19.36
N ALA A 74 1.46 -2.34 -20.30
CA ALA A 74 0.50 -1.70 -21.20
C ALA A 74 -0.66 -1.03 -20.45
N SER A 75 -1.18 -1.68 -19.40
CA SER A 75 -2.26 -1.13 -18.57
C SER A 75 -1.84 0.13 -17.80
N VAL A 76 -0.61 0.16 -17.32
CA VAL A 76 -0.03 1.33 -16.63
C VAL A 76 0.17 2.48 -17.61
N GLU A 77 0.79 2.22 -18.77
CA GLU A 77 1.08 3.23 -19.80
C GLU A 77 -0.18 3.81 -20.44
N ALA A 78 -1.28 3.04 -20.46
CA ALA A 78 -2.58 3.54 -20.92
C ALA A 78 -3.20 4.61 -20.00
N LYS A 79 -2.80 4.67 -18.72
CA LYS A 79 -3.37 5.58 -17.72
C LYS A 79 -2.39 6.60 -17.16
N LEU A 80 -1.10 6.29 -17.17
CA LEU A 80 -0.06 7.10 -16.54
C LEU A 80 1.05 7.43 -17.54
N ASN A 81 1.65 8.60 -17.36
CA ASN A 81 2.85 9.00 -18.09
C ASN A 81 4.07 8.90 -17.18
N TYR A 82 5.21 8.52 -17.75
CA TYR A 82 6.48 8.54 -17.03
C TYR A 82 6.91 9.98 -16.66
N PRO A 83 7.58 10.17 -15.51
CA PRO A 83 7.96 9.15 -14.54
C PRO A 83 6.80 8.72 -13.64
N VAL A 84 6.75 7.43 -13.30
CA VAL A 84 5.81 6.87 -12.33
C VAL A 84 6.53 6.41 -11.05
N PHE A 85 5.78 6.32 -9.95
CA PHE A 85 6.27 5.77 -8.69
C PHE A 85 5.54 4.47 -8.37
N VAL A 86 6.28 3.38 -8.26
CA VAL A 86 5.78 2.08 -7.80
C VAL A 86 5.94 2.00 -6.29
N LYS A 87 4.91 1.53 -5.61
CA LYS A 87 4.88 1.43 -4.15
C LYS A 87 4.18 0.13 -3.75
N PRO A 88 4.72 -0.65 -2.80
CA PRO A 88 3.98 -1.75 -2.18
C PRO A 88 2.72 -1.22 -1.49
N SER A 89 1.64 -2.00 -1.49
CA SER A 89 0.40 -1.61 -0.82
C SER A 89 0.59 -1.58 0.70
N ASN A 90 1.17 -2.64 1.25
CA ASN A 90 1.30 -2.88 2.69
C ASN A 90 2.75 -2.75 3.20
N ALA A 91 3.43 -1.66 2.89
CA ALA A 91 4.75 -1.38 3.43
C ALA A 91 4.86 0.07 3.94
N GLY A 92 5.60 0.23 5.02
CA GLY A 92 5.89 1.54 5.62
C GLY A 92 7.29 2.06 5.26
N SER A 93 7.62 3.26 5.76
CA SER A 93 8.98 3.85 5.71
C SER A 93 9.62 3.88 4.31
N SER A 94 8.82 4.02 3.26
CA SER A 94 9.25 4.03 1.85
C SER A 94 9.96 2.75 1.39
N LYS A 95 9.83 1.65 2.13
CA LYS A 95 10.36 0.35 1.74
C LYS A 95 9.68 -0.13 0.46
N GLY A 96 10.44 -0.63 -0.50
CA GLY A 96 9.92 -1.07 -1.80
C GLY A 96 9.46 0.04 -2.75
N VAL A 97 9.62 1.31 -2.41
CA VAL A 97 9.25 2.43 -3.28
C VAL A 97 10.34 2.68 -4.33
N SER A 98 9.94 2.74 -5.59
CA SER A 98 10.84 3.00 -6.71
C SER A 98 10.23 3.99 -7.69
N LYS A 99 11.08 4.79 -8.34
CA LYS A 99 10.74 5.64 -9.48
C LYS A 99 11.11 4.92 -10.77
N ALA A 100 10.22 4.90 -11.74
CA ALA A 100 10.46 4.37 -13.08
C ALA A 100 10.28 5.48 -14.11
N THR A 101 11.18 5.56 -15.07
CA THR A 101 11.18 6.56 -16.15
C THR A 101 10.89 5.95 -17.53
N ASN A 102 10.81 4.63 -17.60
CA ASN A 102 10.51 3.84 -18.80
C ASN A 102 9.94 2.47 -18.39
N SER A 103 9.49 1.68 -19.38
CA SER A 103 8.88 0.36 -19.15
C SER A 103 9.81 -0.63 -18.47
N GLN A 104 11.10 -0.67 -18.82
CA GLN A 104 12.05 -1.61 -18.24
C GLN A 104 12.31 -1.31 -16.75
N GLU A 105 12.40 -0.04 -16.39
CA GLU A 105 12.48 0.38 -14.98
C GLU A 105 11.19 0.07 -14.23
N LEU A 106 10.03 0.20 -14.90
CA LEU A 106 8.72 -0.14 -14.32
C LEU A 106 8.65 -1.64 -13.97
N GLU A 107 9.05 -2.53 -14.87
CA GLU A 107 9.10 -3.98 -14.60
C GLU A 107 9.98 -4.29 -13.38
N THR A 108 11.17 -3.72 -13.34
CA THR A 108 12.10 -3.90 -12.22
C THR A 108 11.50 -3.39 -10.90
N ALA A 109 10.86 -2.23 -10.94
CA ALA A 109 10.22 -1.61 -9.77
C ALA A 109 9.03 -2.43 -9.26
N LEU A 110 8.21 -3.01 -10.16
CA LEU A 110 7.09 -3.89 -9.80
C LEU A 110 7.57 -5.16 -9.10
N HIS A 111 8.59 -5.82 -9.63
CA HIS A 111 9.18 -6.99 -8.97
C HIS A 111 9.75 -6.64 -7.59
N TYR A 112 10.45 -5.52 -7.47
CA TYR A 112 10.98 -5.07 -6.18
C TYR A 112 9.87 -4.77 -5.17
N ALA A 113 8.82 -4.06 -5.59
CA ALA A 113 7.68 -3.76 -4.72
C ALA A 113 6.96 -5.05 -4.26
N ALA A 114 6.79 -6.04 -5.15
CA ALA A 114 6.16 -7.31 -4.83
C ALA A 114 6.93 -8.16 -3.81
N VAL A 115 8.26 -8.01 -3.71
CA VAL A 115 9.06 -8.68 -2.67
C VAL A 115 8.85 -8.04 -1.30
N GLU A 116 8.62 -6.73 -1.27
CA GLU A 116 8.51 -5.94 -0.05
C GLU A 116 7.07 -5.79 0.45
N ASP A 117 6.08 -6.19 -0.35
CA ASP A 117 4.67 -6.20 0.05
C ASP A 117 4.36 -7.42 0.94
N SER A 118 3.65 -7.21 2.03
CA SER A 118 3.36 -8.24 3.03
C SER A 118 2.05 -8.98 2.76
#